data_009fb18a3294d271c276272ab2c06e8a
#
_entry.id   009fb18a3294d271c276272ab2c06e8a
#
_cell.length_a   1.000
_cell.length_b   1.000
_cell.length_c   1.000
_cell.angle_alpha   90.00
_cell.angle_beta   90.00
_cell.angle_gamma   90.00
#
_symmetry.space_group_name_H-M   'P 1'
#
loop_
_entity.id
_entity.type
_entity.pdbx_description
1 polymer ?
#
loop_
_entity_poly.entity_id
_entity_poly.type
_entity_poly.pdbx_seq_one_letter_code
_entity_poly.pdbx_strand_id
1 'polypeptide(L)'
;MKLNKKIIARSILVVLYLVLAIVMFLTGRTHTILIDNKGDEAGTYKAVKGMEVSVDNGEPVEFYKGDRDKFTVKSQKHTIHIEFFDGSEPVTFTVKVPVTYDYVLLSIPKYLAGIEPYMEEFDIYASNKAAAALADDE
;
A
#
# COMPACT_ATOMS: atom_id res chain seq x y z
N MET A 1 30.71 2.34 42.13
CA MET A 1 31.36 2.13 40.82
C MET A 1 31.32 3.42 40.04
N LYS A 2 32.46 4.05 39.78
CA LYS A 2 32.48 5.28 38.97
C LYS A 2 32.55 4.89 37.50
N LEU A 3 31.50 5.02 36.75
CA LEU A 3 31.52 4.83 35.31
C LEU A 3 32.40 5.92 34.66
N ASN A 4 33.29 5.49 33.81
CA ASN A 4 34.16 6.38 33.08
C ASN A 4 33.34 7.19 32.08
N LYS A 5 33.46 8.54 32.12
CA LYS A 5 32.74 9.44 31.22
C LYS A 5 32.86 9.06 29.74
N LYS A 6 34.03 8.51 29.34
CA LYS A 6 34.27 8.03 27.98
C LYS A 6 33.39 6.84 27.61
N ILE A 7 33.16 5.93 28.56
CA ILE A 7 32.30 4.74 28.34
C ILE A 7 30.86 5.18 28.21
N ILE A 8 30.39 6.10 29.06
CA ILE A 8 29.04 6.65 29.00
C ILE A 8 28.82 7.34 27.66
N ALA A 9 29.73 8.18 27.20
CA ALA A 9 29.62 8.86 25.91
C ALA A 9 29.56 7.88 24.73
N ARG A 10 30.39 6.84 24.76
CA ARG A 10 30.38 5.80 23.72
C ARG A 10 29.06 5.02 23.71
N SER A 11 28.54 4.68 24.90
CA SER A 11 27.26 3.97 25.03
C SER A 11 26.11 4.79 24.49
N ILE A 12 26.07 6.08 24.79
CA ILE A 12 25.05 7.01 24.27
C ILE A 12 25.11 7.08 22.75
N LEU A 13 26.30 7.18 22.16
CA LEU A 13 26.47 7.20 20.70
C LEU A 13 25.95 5.92 20.05
N VAL A 14 26.24 4.76 20.63
CA VAL A 14 25.76 3.46 20.10
C VAL A 14 24.24 3.39 20.14
N VAL A 15 23.63 3.81 21.26
CA VAL A 15 22.16 3.82 21.39
C VAL A 15 21.53 4.77 20.39
N LEU A 16 22.07 5.98 20.23
CA LEU A 16 21.60 6.94 19.24
C LEU A 16 21.68 6.40 17.81
N TYR A 17 22.81 5.73 17.49
CA TYR A 17 22.98 5.09 16.18
C TYR A 17 21.94 4.01 15.92
N LEU A 18 21.68 3.14 16.91
CA LEU A 18 20.68 2.08 16.78
C LEU A 18 19.28 2.65 16.60
N VAL A 19 18.93 3.68 17.37
CA VAL A 19 17.62 4.36 17.25
C VAL A 19 17.49 4.96 15.85
N LEU A 20 18.53 5.66 15.38
CA LEU A 20 18.50 6.25 14.04
C LEU A 20 18.36 5.18 12.95
N ALA A 21 19.08 4.06 13.07
CA ALA A 21 18.99 2.95 12.13
C ALA A 21 17.56 2.36 12.08
N ILE A 22 16.91 2.19 13.23
CA ILE A 22 15.53 1.70 13.31
C ILE A 22 14.57 2.70 12.65
N VAL A 23 14.71 3.99 12.98
CA VAL A 23 13.86 5.04 12.40
C VAL A 23 14.02 5.06 10.88
N MET A 24 15.25 5.03 10.37
CA MET A 24 15.51 5.01 8.93
C MET A 24 14.96 3.75 8.26
N PHE A 25 15.04 2.60 8.91
CA PHE A 25 14.47 1.36 8.39
C PHE A 25 12.94 1.46 8.25
N LEU A 26 12.27 1.93 9.31
CA LEU A 26 10.81 2.04 9.32
C LEU A 26 10.27 3.09 8.33
N THR A 27 10.95 4.23 8.23
CA THR A 27 10.50 5.34 7.37
C THR A 27 11.00 5.23 5.93
N GLY A 28 12.14 4.57 5.72
CA GLY A 28 12.74 4.43 4.39
C GLY A 28 12.28 3.20 3.62
N ARG A 29 11.59 2.26 4.28
CA ARG A 29 11.11 1.06 3.61
C ARG A 29 10.01 1.41 2.61
N THR A 30 10.18 0.94 1.38
CA THR A 30 9.19 1.13 0.33
C THR A 30 8.23 -0.05 0.27
N HIS A 31 6.97 0.25 -0.06
CA HIS A 31 5.93 -0.73 -0.32
C HIS A 31 5.32 -0.43 -1.68
N THR A 32 4.75 -1.46 -2.30
CA THR A 32 3.97 -1.28 -3.52
C THR A 32 2.51 -1.52 -3.21
N ILE A 33 1.67 -0.52 -3.46
CA ILE A 33 0.22 -0.64 -3.36
C ILE A 33 -0.34 -0.85 -4.76
N LEU A 34 -0.96 -2.02 -4.97
CA LEU A 34 -1.70 -2.32 -6.19
C LEU A 34 -3.14 -1.85 -5.97
N ILE A 35 -3.56 -0.84 -6.70
CA ILE A 35 -4.93 -0.34 -6.65
C ILE A 35 -5.72 -0.95 -7.80
N ASP A 36 -6.87 -1.50 -7.48
CA ASP A 36 -7.70 -2.31 -8.35
C ASP A 36 -9.09 -1.70 -8.47
N ASN A 37 -9.60 -1.57 -9.68
CA ASN A 37 -10.96 -1.11 -9.97
C ASN A 37 -11.75 -2.23 -10.69
N LYS A 38 -11.75 -3.41 -10.08
CA LYS A 38 -12.48 -4.56 -10.61
C LYS A 38 -13.71 -4.85 -9.76
N GLY A 39 -14.84 -5.09 -10.42
CA GLY A 39 -16.04 -5.55 -9.77
C GLY A 39 -16.01 -7.06 -9.51
N ASP A 40 -17.00 -7.52 -8.76
CA ASP A 40 -17.25 -8.94 -8.50
C ASP A 40 -18.14 -9.52 -9.60
N GLU A 41 -17.89 -10.77 -9.99
CA GLU A 41 -18.74 -11.49 -10.95
C GLU A 41 -20.18 -11.67 -10.44
N ALA A 42 -20.32 -11.87 -9.12
CA ALA A 42 -21.62 -11.99 -8.47
C ALA A 42 -22.37 -10.63 -8.33
N GLY A 43 -21.72 -9.51 -8.61
CA GLY A 43 -22.31 -8.17 -8.50
C GLY A 43 -22.42 -7.64 -7.07
N THR A 44 -21.73 -8.24 -6.11
CA THR A 44 -21.69 -7.80 -4.71
C THR A 44 -21.10 -6.39 -4.59
N TYR A 45 -20.11 -6.09 -5.41
CA TYR A 45 -19.55 -4.76 -5.59
C TYR A 45 -19.23 -4.53 -7.06
N LYS A 46 -19.34 -3.29 -7.50
CA LYS A 46 -19.16 -2.93 -8.92
C LYS A 46 -17.97 -2.01 -9.11
N ALA A 47 -17.28 -2.19 -10.23
CA ALA A 47 -16.21 -1.28 -10.64
C ALA A 47 -16.75 0.14 -10.86
N VAL A 48 -15.93 1.13 -10.54
CA VAL A 48 -16.22 2.54 -10.80
C VAL A 48 -16.04 2.83 -12.28
N LYS A 49 -16.97 3.56 -12.90
CA LYS A 49 -16.91 3.85 -14.34
C LYS A 49 -15.70 4.68 -14.75
N GLY A 50 -15.28 5.61 -13.89
CA GLY A 50 -14.12 6.43 -14.12
C GLY A 50 -13.79 7.25 -12.89
N MET A 51 -12.51 7.30 -12.54
CA MET A 51 -12.03 8.04 -11.37
C MET A 51 -10.57 8.38 -11.53
N GLU A 52 -10.11 9.38 -10.79
CA GLU A 52 -8.69 9.65 -10.56
C GLU A 52 -8.34 9.29 -9.13
N VAL A 53 -7.24 8.57 -8.96
CA VAL A 53 -6.74 8.17 -7.65
C VAL A 53 -5.35 8.75 -7.45
N SER A 54 -5.14 9.38 -6.32
CA SER A 54 -3.81 9.83 -5.90
C SER A 54 -3.47 9.26 -4.53
N VAL A 55 -2.20 8.96 -4.32
CA VAL A 55 -1.67 8.43 -3.07
C VAL A 55 -0.69 9.44 -2.51
N ASP A 56 -0.88 9.83 -1.25
CA ASP A 56 -0.02 10.79 -0.53
C ASP A 56 0.20 12.11 -1.29
N ASN A 57 -0.85 12.63 -1.91
CA ASN A 57 -0.83 13.85 -2.73
C ASN A 57 0.13 13.78 -3.93
N GLY A 58 0.42 12.58 -4.41
CA GLY A 58 1.20 12.36 -5.63
C GLY A 58 0.39 12.65 -6.89
N GLU A 59 0.95 12.31 -8.04
CA GLU A 59 0.27 12.49 -9.32
C GLU A 59 -0.98 11.62 -9.40
N PRO A 60 -2.15 12.20 -9.78
CA PRO A 60 -3.36 11.40 -9.97
C PRO A 60 -3.22 10.46 -11.17
N VAL A 61 -3.77 9.26 -11.02
CA VAL A 61 -3.82 8.26 -12.08
C VAL A 61 -5.29 7.95 -12.40
N GLU A 62 -5.61 7.94 -13.68
CA GLU A 62 -6.96 7.61 -14.14
C GLU A 62 -7.20 6.11 -14.09
N PHE A 63 -8.36 5.73 -13.55
CA PHE A 63 -8.82 4.34 -13.48
C PHE A 63 -10.19 4.23 -14.15
N TYR A 64 -10.32 3.29 -15.04
CA TYR A 64 -11.58 2.88 -15.65
C TYR A 64 -11.92 1.47 -15.17
N LYS A 65 -13.06 0.95 -15.57
CA LYS A 65 -13.51 -0.39 -15.16
C LYS A 65 -12.48 -1.45 -15.55
N GLY A 66 -12.04 -2.23 -14.58
CA GLY A 66 -11.09 -3.31 -14.77
C GLY A 66 -9.62 -2.90 -14.72
N ASP A 67 -9.34 -1.62 -14.55
CA ASP A 67 -7.96 -1.12 -14.47
C ASP A 67 -7.31 -1.47 -13.14
N ARG A 68 -6.02 -1.70 -13.20
CA ARG A 68 -5.15 -1.90 -12.04
C ARG A 68 -3.84 -1.17 -12.28
N ASP A 69 -3.36 -0.46 -11.27
CA ASP A 69 -2.05 0.20 -11.35
C ASP A 69 -1.32 0.07 -10.01
N LYS A 70 -0.03 0.32 -10.02
CA LYS A 70 0.83 0.21 -8.85
C LYS A 70 1.34 1.57 -8.44
N PHE A 71 1.43 1.76 -7.12
CA PHE A 71 2.01 2.94 -6.50
C PHE A 71 3.12 2.50 -5.57
N THR A 72 4.33 3.00 -5.79
CA THR A 72 5.45 2.74 -4.89
C THR A 72 5.50 3.86 -3.86
N VAL A 73 5.39 3.50 -2.59
CA VAL A 73 5.26 4.43 -1.47
C VAL A 73 6.25 4.11 -0.36
N LYS A 74 6.55 5.10 0.47
CA LYS A 74 7.44 4.95 1.63
C LYS A 74 6.63 5.02 2.92
N SER A 75 7.12 4.38 3.97
CA SER A 75 6.49 4.27 5.28
C SER A 75 5.19 3.46 5.27
N GLN A 76 4.42 3.47 6.36
CA GLN A 76 3.29 2.55 6.54
C GLN A 76 1.92 3.21 6.36
N LYS A 77 1.83 4.50 6.64
CA LYS A 77 0.55 5.22 6.58
C LYS A 77 0.43 6.01 5.30
N HIS A 78 -0.67 5.79 4.56
CA HIS A 78 -0.89 6.41 3.26
C HIS A 78 -2.30 6.97 3.18
N THR A 79 -2.43 8.14 2.57
CA THR A 79 -3.71 8.78 2.28
C THR A 79 -4.09 8.53 0.83
N ILE A 80 -5.26 7.95 0.61
CA ILE A 80 -5.81 7.68 -0.70
C ILE A 80 -6.90 8.73 -0.97
N HIS A 81 -6.78 9.44 -2.08
CA HIS A 81 -7.75 10.43 -2.51
C HIS A 81 -8.33 10.01 -3.86
N ILE A 82 -9.67 9.99 -3.95
CA ILE A 82 -10.39 9.55 -5.15
C ILE A 82 -11.32 10.67 -5.60
N GLU A 83 -11.20 11.06 -6.86
CA GLU A 83 -12.12 11.97 -7.52
C GLU A 83 -12.86 11.21 -8.62
N PHE A 84 -14.19 11.29 -8.61
CA PHE A 84 -15.04 10.60 -9.56
C PHE A 84 -15.35 11.51 -10.76
N PHE A 85 -15.34 10.92 -11.96
CA PHE A 85 -15.63 11.67 -13.19
C PHE A 85 -17.11 12.02 -13.37
N ASP A 86 -17.98 11.35 -12.62
CA ASP A 86 -19.44 11.59 -12.68
C ASP A 86 -19.91 12.78 -11.82
N GLY A 87 -19.00 13.46 -11.14
CA GLY A 87 -19.31 14.59 -10.26
C GLY A 87 -19.70 14.19 -8.83
N SER A 88 -19.62 12.92 -8.47
CA SER A 88 -19.82 12.47 -7.09
C SER A 88 -18.78 13.09 -6.15
N GLU A 89 -19.13 13.20 -4.86
CA GLU A 89 -18.24 13.77 -3.87
C GLU A 89 -16.93 12.99 -3.79
N PRO A 90 -15.77 13.69 -3.76
CA PRO A 90 -14.49 13.02 -3.59
C PRO A 90 -14.41 12.25 -2.27
N VAL A 91 -13.69 11.15 -2.30
CA VAL A 91 -13.48 10.29 -1.12
C VAL A 91 -12.01 10.33 -0.74
N THR A 92 -11.73 10.55 0.53
CA THR A 92 -10.39 10.51 1.08
C THR A 92 -10.36 9.58 2.28
N PHE A 93 -9.44 8.64 2.28
CA PHE A 93 -9.28 7.72 3.40
C PHE A 93 -7.81 7.37 3.61
N THR A 94 -7.50 6.85 4.79
CA THR A 94 -6.15 6.48 5.16
C THR A 94 -6.07 4.96 5.29
N VAL A 95 -5.00 4.39 4.73
CA VAL A 95 -4.67 2.98 4.87
C VAL A 95 -3.33 2.84 5.59
N LYS A 96 -3.18 1.72 6.30
CA LYS A 96 -1.96 1.40 7.02
C LYS A 96 -1.41 0.08 6.50
N VAL A 97 -0.23 0.14 5.89
CA VAL A 97 0.45 -1.05 5.35
C VAL A 97 1.40 -1.59 6.41
N PRO A 98 1.27 -2.85 6.85
CA PRO A 98 2.22 -3.45 7.78
C PRO A 98 3.65 -3.45 7.23
N VAL A 99 4.63 -3.26 8.12
CA VAL A 99 6.06 -3.20 7.75
C VAL A 99 6.52 -4.45 7.02
N THR A 100 5.92 -5.59 7.35
CA THR A 100 6.26 -6.89 6.78
C THR A 100 5.74 -7.11 5.36
N TYR A 101 4.79 -6.29 4.90
CA TYR A 101 4.20 -6.42 3.56
C TYR A 101 4.99 -5.61 2.53
N ASP A 102 5.46 -6.26 1.48
CA ASP A 102 6.11 -5.60 0.36
C ASP A 102 5.10 -5.17 -0.70
N TYR A 103 4.06 -5.97 -0.91
CA TYR A 103 2.99 -5.72 -1.86
C TYR A 103 1.64 -5.87 -1.18
N VAL A 104 0.75 -4.92 -1.38
CA VAL A 104 -0.64 -5.00 -0.93
C VAL A 104 -1.57 -4.74 -2.10
N LEU A 105 -2.71 -5.41 -2.09
CA LEU A 105 -3.79 -5.19 -3.04
C LEU A 105 -4.91 -4.42 -2.36
N LEU A 106 -5.21 -3.25 -2.88
CA LEU A 106 -6.29 -2.39 -2.41
C LEU A 106 -7.40 -2.35 -3.46
N SER A 107 -8.59 -2.82 -3.08
CA SER A 107 -9.76 -2.78 -3.96
C SER A 107 -10.62 -1.58 -3.64
N ILE A 108 -10.67 -0.61 -4.54
CA ILE A 108 -11.53 0.58 -4.39
C ILE A 108 -13.01 0.20 -4.40
N PRO A 109 -13.50 -0.67 -5.31
CA PRO A 109 -14.90 -1.09 -5.28
C PRO A 109 -15.33 -1.74 -3.97
N LYS A 110 -14.50 -2.56 -3.37
CA LYS A 110 -14.77 -3.16 -2.06
C LYS A 110 -14.86 -2.10 -0.97
N TYR A 111 -13.93 -1.16 -0.96
CA TYR A 111 -13.93 -0.09 0.03
C TYR A 111 -15.21 0.75 -0.06
N LEU A 112 -15.60 1.14 -1.25
CA LEU A 112 -16.81 1.94 -1.48
C LEU A 112 -18.09 1.19 -1.13
N ALA A 113 -18.09 -0.14 -1.28
CA ALA A 113 -19.21 -1.00 -0.92
C ALA A 113 -19.26 -1.37 0.57
N GLY A 114 -18.23 -1.00 1.33
CA GLY A 114 -18.13 -1.35 2.75
C GLY A 114 -17.79 -2.83 3.00
N ILE A 115 -17.19 -3.50 2.04
CA ILE A 115 -16.82 -4.92 2.14
C ILE A 115 -15.39 -5.05 2.65
N GLU A 116 -15.20 -5.84 3.69
CA GLU A 116 -13.88 -6.15 4.24
C GLU A 116 -13.51 -7.61 3.94
N PRO A 117 -12.20 -7.91 3.73
CA PRO A 117 -11.09 -6.96 3.64
C PRO A 117 -11.02 -6.29 2.26
N TYR A 118 -10.87 -4.97 2.24
CA TYR A 118 -10.65 -4.22 0.99
C TYR A 118 -9.17 -4.07 0.66
N MET A 119 -8.28 -4.34 1.61
CA MET A 119 -6.83 -4.34 1.45
C MET A 119 -6.25 -5.62 2.05
N GLU A 120 -5.42 -6.32 1.29
CA GLU A 120 -4.80 -7.58 1.72
C GLU A 120 -3.39 -7.70 1.16
N GLU A 121 -2.57 -8.55 1.79
CA GLU A 121 -1.24 -8.83 1.28
C GLU A 121 -1.34 -9.48 -0.10
N PHE A 122 -0.55 -8.97 -1.04
CA PHE A 122 -0.47 -9.54 -2.37
C PHE A 122 0.83 -10.34 -2.53
N ASP A 123 0.72 -11.64 -2.74
CA ASP A 123 1.87 -12.49 -2.98
C ASP A 123 2.16 -12.56 -4.48
N ILE A 124 3.19 -11.82 -4.88
CA ILE A 124 3.61 -11.75 -6.28
C ILE A 124 4.15 -13.09 -6.78
N TYR A 125 4.76 -13.88 -5.91
CA TYR A 125 5.30 -15.19 -6.27
C TYR A 125 4.20 -16.22 -6.51
N ALA A 126 3.19 -16.25 -5.67
CA ALA A 126 2.03 -17.12 -5.85
C ALA A 126 1.26 -16.75 -7.14
N SER A 127 1.11 -15.45 -7.40
CA SER A 127 0.46 -14.96 -8.61
C SER A 127 1.22 -15.35 -9.87
N ASN A 128 2.53 -15.19 -9.89
CA ASN A 128 3.38 -15.57 -11.02
C ASN A 128 3.39 -17.09 -11.22
N LYS A 129 3.40 -17.87 -10.15
CA LYS A 129 3.33 -19.33 -10.21
C LYS A 129 1.99 -19.80 -10.80
N ALA A 130 0.89 -19.18 -10.39
CA ALA A 130 -0.42 -19.50 -10.94
C ALA A 130 -0.51 -19.16 -12.44
N ALA A 131 0.03 -18.02 -12.85
CA ALA A 131 0.08 -17.62 -14.26
C ALA A 131 0.94 -18.58 -15.09
N ALA A 132 2.09 -19.03 -14.57
CA ALA A 132 2.96 -20.01 -15.24
C ALA A 132 2.27 -21.37 -15.38
N ALA A 133 1.53 -21.82 -14.35
CA ALA A 133 0.79 -23.07 -14.40
C ALA A 133 -0.33 -23.06 -15.46
N LEU A 134 -1.00 -21.91 -15.63
CA LEU A 134 -2.01 -21.74 -16.69
C LEU A 134 -1.40 -21.73 -18.08
N ALA A 135 -0.18 -21.21 -18.24
CA ALA A 135 0.53 -21.22 -19.53
C ALA A 135 1.01 -22.61 -19.93
N ASP A 136 1.31 -23.50 -18.99
CA ASP A 136 1.75 -24.87 -19.25
C ASP A 136 0.60 -25.81 -19.68
N ASP A 137 -0.64 -25.43 -19.42
CA ASP A 137 -1.83 -26.21 -19.79
C ASP A 137 -2.30 -25.94 -21.25
N GLU A 138 -1.68 -25.00 -21.92
CA GLU A 138 -1.90 -24.75 -23.34
C GLU A 138 -0.88 -25.55 -24.17
#